data_73900ae37286b75323c0d22d5bdb77e6
#
_entry.id   73900ae37286b75323c0d22d5bdb77e6
#
_cell.length_a   1.000
_cell.length_b   1.000
_cell.length_c   1.000
_cell.angle_alpha   90.00
_cell.angle_beta   90.00
_cell.angle_gamma   90.00
#
_symmetry.space_group_name_H-M   'P 1'
#
loop_
_entity.id
_entity.type
_entity.pdbx_description
1 polymer ?
#
loop_
_entity_poly.entity_id
_entity_poly.type
_entity_poly.pdbx_seq_one_letter_code
_entity_poly.pdbx_strand_id
1 'polypeptide(L)'
;MTRTHYTVLAGGTGAAKFLRGLVQVVPEEDVHVVVNVGDDTEIWGLHISPDIDSIAYALAKRLDTVRGWGLENETFRCLEEAQTYGLPSWFRLGDRDLATHLARTEFLRRGLTLTGTVAHMTKAIGVKARVLPATDDPVRTKIETPGGVLDFQEFFVRERWQPQVRSVTYAGANEARASAAVLNSIRESKLVIIAPSNPITSIGPMLAIQDVRDALRCTRAEVVAISPLIGHAAISGPAAKLMEACGYEVSPAGVARCYHDFLDNIVLDTRDAALAGSIRYETIGVQITDILMPDDEAARRLAEFVIGI
;
A
#
# COMPACT_ATOMS: atom_id res chain seq x y z
N MET A 1 -12.73 22.12 14.43
CA MET A 1 -11.88 22.32 13.23
C MET A 1 -12.57 21.69 12.04
N THR A 2 -12.70 22.36 10.92
CA THR A 2 -13.23 21.80 9.67
C THR A 2 -12.22 20.79 9.14
N ARG A 3 -12.67 19.54 8.90
CA ARG A 3 -11.85 18.50 8.28
C ARG A 3 -11.59 18.89 6.83
N THR A 4 -10.34 18.90 6.40
CA THR A 4 -9.96 19.50 5.11
C THR A 4 -9.36 18.51 4.12
N HIS A 5 -8.94 17.33 4.56
CA HIS A 5 -8.21 16.39 3.73
C HIS A 5 -8.82 14.97 3.73
N TYR A 6 -8.40 14.17 2.78
CA TYR A 6 -8.72 12.76 2.62
C TYR A 6 -7.49 11.94 3.00
N THR A 7 -7.66 10.90 3.82
CA THR A 7 -6.55 10.01 4.18
C THR A 7 -6.71 8.69 3.48
N VAL A 8 -5.67 8.25 2.78
CA VAL A 8 -5.65 6.96 2.07
C VAL A 8 -4.60 6.04 2.71
N LEU A 9 -5.02 4.88 3.21
CA LEU A 9 -4.09 3.80 3.56
C LEU A 9 -3.75 3.04 2.29
N ALA A 10 -2.47 2.97 1.96
CA ALA A 10 -2.02 2.54 0.65
C ALA A 10 -0.78 1.65 0.70
N GLY A 11 -0.75 0.66 -0.19
CA GLY A 11 0.41 -0.16 -0.53
C GLY A 11 0.14 -0.90 -1.84
N GLY A 12 1.21 -1.19 -2.57
CA GLY A 12 1.14 -1.91 -3.84
C GLY A 12 0.56 -1.11 -5.01
N THR A 13 0.45 -1.80 -6.15
CA THR A 13 0.09 -1.19 -7.44
C THR A 13 -1.38 -0.78 -7.53
N GLY A 14 -2.28 -1.46 -6.80
CA GLY A 14 -3.70 -1.10 -6.76
C GLY A 14 -3.93 0.28 -6.17
N ALA A 15 -3.24 0.58 -5.06
CA ALA A 15 -3.29 1.89 -4.43
C ALA A 15 -2.71 2.99 -5.33
N ALA A 16 -1.60 2.72 -6.02
CA ALA A 16 -0.99 3.67 -6.95
C ALA A 16 -1.95 4.05 -8.09
N LYS A 17 -2.70 3.08 -8.63
CA LYS A 17 -3.75 3.32 -9.64
C LYS A 17 -4.89 4.17 -9.07
N PHE A 18 -5.41 3.80 -7.89
CA PHE A 18 -6.49 4.54 -7.25
C PHE A 18 -6.12 5.99 -6.96
N LEU A 19 -4.92 6.24 -6.44
CA LEU A 19 -4.43 7.58 -6.14
C LEU A 19 -4.31 8.46 -7.39
N ARG A 20 -3.92 7.90 -8.54
CA ARG A 20 -3.92 8.65 -9.82
C ARG A 20 -5.32 9.10 -10.23
N GLY A 21 -6.35 8.32 -9.92
CA GLY A 21 -7.74 8.72 -10.11
C GLY A 21 -8.17 9.76 -9.07
N LEU A 22 -7.83 9.55 -7.81
CA LEU A 22 -8.25 10.41 -6.70
C LEU A 22 -7.78 11.87 -6.86
N VAL A 23 -6.52 12.07 -7.27
CA VAL A 23 -5.97 13.43 -7.48
C VAL A 23 -6.53 14.15 -8.72
N GLN A 24 -7.40 13.48 -9.49
CA GLN A 24 -8.19 14.13 -10.55
C GLN A 24 -9.57 14.58 -10.05
N VAL A 25 -10.00 14.10 -8.88
CA VAL A 25 -11.31 14.38 -8.27
C VAL A 25 -11.21 15.42 -7.17
N VAL A 26 -10.12 15.38 -6.40
CA VAL A 26 -9.87 16.31 -5.29
C VAL A 26 -8.52 16.99 -5.46
N PRO A 27 -8.31 18.20 -4.89
CA PRO A 27 -7.00 18.84 -4.90
C PRO A 27 -5.94 17.90 -4.32
N GLU A 28 -4.82 17.76 -5.01
CA GLU A 28 -3.75 16.84 -4.59
C GLU A 28 -3.20 17.19 -3.19
N GLU A 29 -3.14 18.47 -2.85
CA GLU A 29 -2.74 18.99 -1.54
C GLU A 29 -3.67 18.59 -0.38
N ASP A 30 -4.91 18.20 -0.69
CA ASP A 30 -5.88 17.68 0.28
C ASP A 30 -5.80 16.16 0.44
N VAL A 31 -4.85 15.50 -0.21
CA VAL A 31 -4.65 14.04 -0.12
C VAL A 31 -3.47 13.73 0.78
N HIS A 32 -3.74 12.99 1.86
CA HIS A 32 -2.72 12.41 2.73
C HIS A 32 -2.67 10.90 2.51
N VAL A 33 -1.50 10.35 2.26
CA VAL A 33 -1.33 8.93 1.97
C VAL A 33 -0.47 8.30 3.06
N VAL A 34 -1.06 7.42 3.86
CA VAL A 34 -0.34 6.59 4.83
C VAL A 34 0.11 5.33 4.09
N VAL A 35 1.42 5.13 4.00
CA VAL A 35 2.01 4.11 3.13
C VAL A 35 2.65 3.00 3.94
N ASN A 36 2.43 1.76 3.47
CA ASN A 36 3.07 0.57 4.00
C ASN A 36 4.60 0.66 3.96
N VAL A 37 5.23 0.24 5.04
CA VAL A 37 6.70 0.07 5.18
C VAL A 37 7.10 -1.38 5.46
N GLY A 38 6.11 -2.29 5.57
CA GLY A 38 6.35 -3.69 5.87
C GLY A 38 7.13 -4.43 4.77
N ASP A 39 7.12 -3.89 3.57
CA ASP A 39 7.77 -4.46 2.39
C ASP A 39 9.14 -3.82 2.10
N ASP A 40 9.56 -2.87 2.94
CA ASP A 40 10.89 -2.25 2.85
C ASP A 40 11.98 -3.31 2.99
N THR A 41 13.04 -3.17 2.23
CA THR A 41 14.15 -4.12 2.20
C THR A 41 15.48 -3.40 1.99
N GLU A 42 16.57 -4.13 2.13
CA GLU A 42 17.91 -3.66 1.81
C GLU A 42 18.48 -4.45 0.64
N ILE A 43 18.87 -3.76 -0.42
CA ILE A 43 19.54 -4.33 -1.60
C ILE A 43 20.83 -3.54 -1.85
N TRP A 44 21.96 -4.22 -1.89
CA TRP A 44 23.29 -3.64 -2.08
C TRP A 44 23.65 -2.56 -1.04
N GLY A 45 23.14 -2.70 0.20
CA GLY A 45 23.30 -1.68 1.25
C GLY A 45 22.44 -0.43 1.05
N LEU A 46 21.48 -0.45 0.11
CA LEU A 46 20.54 0.64 -0.14
C LEU A 46 19.18 0.32 0.48
N HIS A 47 18.59 1.31 1.13
CA HIS A 47 17.23 1.22 1.65
C HIS A 47 16.21 1.37 0.51
N ILE A 48 15.44 0.33 0.28
CA ILE A 48 14.39 0.25 -0.76
C ILE A 48 13.03 0.26 -0.08
N SER A 49 12.14 1.15 -0.51
CA SER A 49 10.76 1.26 0.00
C SER A 49 9.77 1.16 -1.17
N PRO A 50 9.46 -0.06 -1.66
CA PRO A 50 8.77 -0.27 -2.93
C PRO A 50 7.39 0.38 -3.01
N ASP A 51 6.61 0.34 -1.90
CA ASP A 51 5.27 0.92 -1.86
C ASP A 51 5.32 2.45 -1.85
N ILE A 52 6.23 3.04 -1.07
CA ILE A 52 6.45 4.50 -1.03
C ILE A 52 6.86 5.00 -2.42
N ASP A 53 7.77 4.29 -3.08
CA ASP A 53 8.29 4.68 -4.40
C ASP A 53 7.20 4.58 -5.47
N SER A 54 6.46 3.47 -5.49
CA SER A 54 5.35 3.28 -6.43
C SER A 54 4.30 4.38 -6.31
N ILE A 55 3.94 4.77 -5.08
CA ILE A 55 2.99 5.85 -4.81
C ILE A 55 3.56 7.21 -5.20
N ALA A 56 4.80 7.50 -4.80
CA ALA A 56 5.46 8.76 -5.14
C ALA A 56 5.61 8.93 -6.67
N TYR A 57 5.99 7.86 -7.37
CA TYR A 57 6.10 7.88 -8.83
C TYR A 57 4.75 8.03 -9.53
N ALA A 58 3.71 7.38 -9.00
CA ALA A 58 2.36 7.50 -9.53
C ALA A 58 1.83 8.95 -9.41
N LEU A 59 1.95 9.56 -8.24
CA LEU A 59 1.54 10.95 -7.99
C LEU A 59 2.38 11.96 -8.80
N ALA A 60 3.69 11.71 -8.95
CA ALA A 60 4.57 12.52 -9.78
C ALA A 60 4.38 12.29 -11.30
N LYS A 61 3.47 11.39 -11.73
CA LYS A 61 3.25 10.99 -13.13
C LYS A 61 4.53 10.46 -13.81
N ARG A 62 5.33 9.70 -13.05
CA ARG A 62 6.61 9.12 -13.47
C ARG A 62 6.61 7.59 -13.47
N LEU A 63 5.53 6.97 -12.94
CA LEU A 63 5.41 5.51 -12.86
C LEU A 63 5.32 4.90 -14.26
N ASP A 64 6.05 3.82 -14.51
CA ASP A 64 5.85 2.99 -15.70
C ASP A 64 4.51 2.24 -15.56
N THR A 65 3.49 2.72 -16.27
CA THR A 65 2.13 2.18 -16.21
C THR A 65 1.97 0.85 -16.93
N VAL A 66 2.89 0.51 -17.83
CA VAL A 66 2.88 -0.77 -18.56
C VAL A 66 3.41 -1.89 -17.67
N ARG A 67 4.53 -1.66 -16.99
CA ARG A 67 5.09 -2.60 -16.00
C ARG A 67 4.32 -2.59 -14.68
N GLY A 68 3.70 -1.47 -14.33
CA GLY A 68 3.02 -1.25 -13.07
C GLY A 68 3.95 -0.95 -11.88
N TRP A 69 5.27 -0.80 -12.11
CA TRP A 69 6.30 -0.48 -11.10
C TRP A 69 7.50 0.23 -11.74
N GLY A 70 8.28 0.91 -10.89
CA GLY A 70 9.47 1.64 -11.30
C GLY A 70 9.16 2.89 -12.13
N LEU A 71 10.20 3.53 -12.65
CA LEU A 71 10.10 4.75 -13.42
C LEU A 71 9.89 4.47 -14.91
N GLU A 72 9.18 5.37 -15.60
CA GLU A 72 9.11 5.35 -17.07
C GLU A 72 10.49 5.53 -17.70
N ASN A 73 10.68 4.96 -18.89
CA ASN A 73 11.94 5.04 -19.65
C ASN A 73 13.16 4.60 -18.84
N GLU A 74 13.00 3.56 -18.05
CA GLU A 74 14.06 3.00 -17.21
C GLU A 74 15.02 2.14 -18.03
N THR A 75 16.30 2.18 -17.64
CA THR A 75 17.34 1.27 -18.13
C THR A 75 17.91 0.47 -16.96
N PHE A 76 18.65 -0.61 -17.23
CA PHE A 76 19.15 -1.53 -16.22
C PHE A 76 20.65 -1.82 -16.37
N ARG A 77 21.39 -0.86 -16.91
CA ARG A 77 22.82 -0.99 -17.20
C ARG A 77 23.65 -1.23 -15.93
N CYS A 78 23.34 -0.49 -14.86
CA CYS A 78 23.99 -0.68 -13.57
C CYS A 78 23.70 -2.08 -13.00
N LEU A 79 22.48 -2.57 -13.12
CA LEU A 79 22.10 -3.92 -12.70
C LEU A 79 22.86 -5.00 -13.47
N GLU A 80 22.95 -4.86 -14.80
CA GLU A 80 23.68 -5.76 -15.69
C GLU A 80 25.17 -5.77 -15.34
N GLU A 81 25.77 -4.63 -15.12
CA GLU A 81 27.17 -4.51 -14.74
C GLU A 81 27.42 -5.07 -13.33
N ALA A 82 26.56 -4.77 -12.36
CA ALA A 82 26.66 -5.29 -11.00
C ALA A 82 26.59 -6.82 -10.95
N GLN A 83 25.83 -7.44 -11.86
CA GLN A 83 25.74 -8.89 -11.99
C GLN A 83 27.09 -9.50 -12.38
N THR A 84 27.92 -8.81 -13.17
CA THR A 84 29.27 -9.27 -13.56
C THR A 84 30.20 -9.38 -12.36
N TYR A 85 29.96 -8.57 -11.32
CA TYR A 85 30.68 -8.60 -10.04
C TYR A 85 30.06 -9.57 -9.02
N GLY A 86 29.02 -10.33 -9.41
CA GLY A 86 28.37 -11.35 -8.55
C GLY A 86 27.35 -10.77 -7.57
N LEU A 87 26.90 -9.52 -7.72
CA LEU A 87 25.85 -8.97 -6.89
C LEU A 87 24.48 -9.59 -7.25
N PRO A 88 23.56 -9.76 -6.26
CA PRO A 88 22.23 -10.27 -6.53
C PRO A 88 21.47 -9.38 -7.52
N SER A 89 20.86 -9.98 -8.55
CA SER A 89 20.12 -9.28 -9.61
C SER A 89 18.63 -9.67 -9.68
N TRP A 90 18.16 -10.44 -8.70
CA TRP A 90 16.76 -10.89 -8.66
C TRP A 90 15.78 -9.75 -8.40
N PHE A 91 16.19 -8.71 -7.66
CA PHE A 91 15.41 -7.48 -7.48
C PHE A 91 15.86 -6.48 -8.55
N ARG A 92 14.95 -6.12 -9.44
CA ARG A 92 15.27 -5.29 -10.60
C ARG A 92 15.30 -3.81 -10.21
N LEU A 93 16.50 -3.28 -10.00
CA LEU A 93 16.76 -1.86 -9.79
C LEU A 93 17.07 -1.19 -11.14
N GLY A 94 16.25 -0.23 -11.52
CA GLY A 94 16.53 0.59 -12.69
C GLY A 94 17.59 1.66 -12.41
N ASP A 95 18.23 2.18 -13.44
CA ASP A 95 19.32 3.16 -13.29
C ASP A 95 18.83 4.48 -12.67
N ARG A 96 17.60 4.90 -13.01
CA ARG A 96 16.96 6.10 -12.45
C ARG A 96 16.39 5.83 -11.05
N ASP A 97 15.79 4.66 -10.86
CA ASP A 97 15.26 4.21 -9.58
C ASP A 97 16.39 4.07 -8.54
N LEU A 98 17.55 3.62 -8.99
CA LEU A 98 18.76 3.56 -8.16
C LEU A 98 19.12 4.91 -7.54
N ALA A 99 18.93 6.02 -8.26
CA ALA A 99 19.16 7.36 -7.72
C ALA A 99 18.21 7.69 -6.55
N THR A 100 16.96 7.22 -6.60
CA THR A 100 15.99 7.33 -5.50
C THR A 100 16.51 6.62 -4.25
N HIS A 101 16.97 5.37 -4.41
CA HIS A 101 17.46 4.57 -3.30
C HIS A 101 18.76 5.11 -2.70
N LEU A 102 19.68 5.60 -3.55
CA LEU A 102 20.90 6.29 -3.11
C LEU A 102 20.56 7.54 -2.28
N ALA A 103 19.66 8.38 -2.78
CA ALA A 103 19.25 9.60 -2.07
C ALA A 103 18.59 9.27 -0.73
N ARG A 104 17.64 8.32 -0.70
CA ARG A 104 16.99 7.88 0.54
C ARG A 104 18.01 7.37 1.53
N THR A 105 18.88 6.46 1.12
CA THR A 105 19.89 5.86 1.99
C THR A 105 20.82 6.94 2.56
N GLU A 106 21.25 7.90 1.76
CA GLU A 106 22.09 8.99 2.21
C GLU A 106 21.39 9.91 3.23
N PHE A 107 20.10 10.25 3.01
CA PHE A 107 19.36 11.07 3.96
C PHE A 107 19.15 10.34 5.30
N LEU A 108 18.83 9.05 5.28
CA LEU A 108 18.73 8.23 6.49
C LEU A 108 20.07 8.14 7.23
N ARG A 109 21.20 7.98 6.51
CA ARG A 109 22.55 7.97 7.11
C ARG A 109 22.93 9.32 7.73
N ARG A 110 22.38 10.42 7.23
CA ARG A 110 22.52 11.75 7.84
C ARG A 110 21.61 11.98 9.04
N GLY A 111 20.83 11.00 9.44
CA GLY A 111 19.97 11.04 10.62
C GLY A 111 18.56 11.61 10.38
N LEU A 112 18.13 11.78 9.13
CA LEU A 112 16.73 12.08 8.87
C LEU A 112 15.89 10.83 9.16
N THR A 113 14.66 11.04 9.66
CA THR A 113 13.68 9.95 9.76
C THR A 113 13.19 9.56 8.37
N LEU A 114 12.57 8.39 8.23
CA LEU A 114 11.96 7.97 6.97
C LEU A 114 10.88 8.97 6.53
N THR A 115 10.04 9.42 7.47
CA THR A 115 9.01 10.46 7.22
C THR A 115 9.64 11.76 6.67
N GLY A 116 10.72 12.24 7.29
CA GLY A 116 11.43 13.44 6.84
C GLY A 116 12.07 13.26 5.46
N THR A 117 12.65 12.09 5.22
CA THR A 117 13.26 11.71 3.95
C THR A 117 12.23 11.67 2.84
N VAL A 118 11.10 10.98 3.04
CA VAL A 118 10.02 10.88 2.07
C VAL A 118 9.43 12.25 1.75
N ALA A 119 9.17 13.09 2.76
CA ALA A 119 8.67 14.44 2.55
C ALA A 119 9.63 15.29 1.69
N HIS A 120 10.95 15.18 1.92
CA HIS A 120 11.96 15.87 1.11
C HIS A 120 11.97 15.37 -0.34
N MET A 121 11.96 14.05 -0.53
CA MET A 121 12.06 13.43 -1.85
C MET A 121 10.80 13.65 -2.70
N THR A 122 9.61 13.49 -2.11
CA THR A 122 8.34 13.69 -2.84
C THR A 122 8.15 15.14 -3.26
N LYS A 123 8.53 16.10 -2.40
CA LYS A 123 8.57 17.52 -2.76
C LYS A 123 9.52 17.78 -3.92
N ALA A 124 10.71 17.16 -3.95
CA ALA A 124 11.70 17.36 -5.01
C ALA A 124 11.22 16.88 -6.38
N ILE A 125 10.31 15.89 -6.43
CA ILE A 125 9.70 15.38 -7.67
C ILE A 125 8.33 16.00 -7.98
N GLY A 126 7.91 17.02 -7.22
CA GLY A 126 6.73 17.82 -7.49
C GLY A 126 5.41 17.25 -6.98
N VAL A 127 5.42 16.23 -6.10
CA VAL A 127 4.22 15.69 -5.44
C VAL A 127 3.71 16.70 -4.43
N LYS A 128 2.42 17.03 -4.48
CA LYS A 128 1.75 17.94 -3.56
C LYS A 128 1.03 17.21 -2.44
N ALA A 129 0.61 15.96 -2.69
CA ALA A 129 0.01 15.10 -1.68
C ALA A 129 1.02 14.82 -0.55
N ARG A 130 0.50 14.64 0.65
CA ARG A 130 1.32 14.34 1.81
C ARG A 130 1.54 12.83 1.93
N VAL A 131 2.69 12.34 1.49
CA VAL A 131 3.06 10.93 1.58
C VAL A 131 3.73 10.68 2.93
N LEU A 132 3.15 9.79 3.72
CA LEU A 132 3.53 9.50 5.10
C LEU A 132 3.82 8.00 5.25
N PRO A 133 5.06 7.57 5.50
CA PRO A 133 5.33 6.23 5.96
C PRO A 133 4.49 5.91 7.20
N ALA A 134 3.93 4.71 7.31
CA ALA A 134 3.10 4.32 8.45
C ALA A 134 3.83 4.47 9.80
N THR A 135 5.14 4.30 9.77
CA THR A 135 6.05 4.49 10.91
C THR A 135 7.46 4.80 10.43
N ASP A 136 8.27 5.41 11.29
CA ASP A 136 9.72 5.55 11.11
C ASP A 136 10.50 4.35 11.68
N ASP A 137 9.82 3.48 12.44
CA ASP A 137 10.41 2.29 13.05
C ASP A 137 10.48 1.12 12.04
N PRO A 138 11.44 0.21 12.18
CA PRO A 138 11.56 -0.94 11.28
C PRO A 138 10.42 -1.95 11.48
N VAL A 139 9.57 -2.08 10.49
CA VAL A 139 8.56 -3.15 10.39
C VAL A 139 8.85 -3.98 9.15
N ARG A 140 8.75 -5.32 9.25
CA ARG A 140 9.04 -6.23 8.13
C ARG A 140 8.00 -7.34 8.05
N THR A 141 7.41 -7.47 6.86
CA THR A 141 6.53 -8.60 6.53
C THR A 141 7.36 -9.84 6.31
N LYS A 142 7.16 -10.86 7.13
CA LYS A 142 7.82 -12.16 7.06
C LYS A 142 6.84 -13.22 6.64
N ILE A 143 7.22 -14.04 5.67
CA ILE A 143 6.43 -15.13 5.09
C ILE A 143 7.04 -16.45 5.52
N GLU A 144 6.32 -17.22 6.34
CA GLU A 144 6.73 -18.57 6.71
C GLU A 144 6.35 -19.56 5.61
N THR A 145 7.32 -20.33 5.15
CA THR A 145 7.16 -21.37 4.13
C THR A 145 7.72 -22.70 4.62
N PRO A 146 7.43 -23.84 3.97
CA PRO A 146 8.09 -25.10 4.26
C PRO A 146 9.62 -25.05 4.14
N GLY A 147 10.14 -24.13 3.32
CA GLY A 147 11.59 -23.94 3.11
C GLY A 147 12.24 -22.94 4.07
N GLY A 148 11.49 -22.37 5.00
CA GLY A 148 11.96 -21.35 5.96
C GLY A 148 11.21 -20.03 5.85
N VAL A 149 11.68 -19.04 6.62
CA VAL A 149 11.10 -17.70 6.64
C VAL A 149 11.77 -16.84 5.57
N LEU A 150 10.97 -16.19 4.75
CA LEU A 150 11.41 -15.27 3.70
C LEU A 150 10.96 -13.85 4.04
N ASP A 151 11.73 -12.85 3.62
CA ASP A 151 11.26 -11.49 3.51
C ASP A 151 10.23 -11.37 2.39
N PHE A 152 9.30 -10.42 2.50
CA PHE A 152 8.22 -10.32 1.50
C PHE A 152 8.76 -10.16 0.07
N GLN A 153 9.77 -9.33 -0.15
CA GLN A 153 10.34 -9.15 -1.50
C GLN A 153 11.04 -10.41 -2.02
N GLU A 154 11.67 -11.20 -1.14
CA GLU A 154 12.21 -12.49 -1.54
C GLU A 154 11.09 -13.44 -1.98
N PHE A 155 10.04 -13.57 -1.18
CA PHE A 155 8.87 -14.38 -1.51
C PHE A 155 8.19 -13.89 -2.81
N PHE A 156 7.96 -12.59 -2.92
CA PHE A 156 7.16 -12.03 -4.01
C PHE A 156 7.94 -11.96 -5.32
N VAL A 157 9.17 -11.44 -5.31
CA VAL A 157 9.97 -11.17 -6.51
C VAL A 157 10.88 -12.36 -6.85
N ARG A 158 11.73 -12.81 -5.90
CA ARG A 158 12.70 -13.88 -6.16
C ARG A 158 12.01 -15.21 -6.38
N GLU A 159 11.11 -15.60 -5.47
CA GLU A 159 10.40 -16.87 -5.53
C GLU A 159 9.09 -16.79 -6.34
N ARG A 160 8.74 -15.61 -6.88
CA ARG A 160 7.54 -15.38 -7.69
C ARG A 160 6.26 -15.90 -7.01
N TRP A 161 6.20 -15.77 -5.66
CA TRP A 161 5.12 -16.23 -4.76
C TRP A 161 4.68 -17.69 -4.99
N GLN A 162 5.60 -18.53 -5.51
CA GLN A 162 5.34 -19.96 -5.73
C GLN A 162 5.28 -20.78 -4.43
N PRO A 163 6.16 -20.56 -3.42
CA PRO A 163 6.14 -21.36 -2.21
C PRO A 163 4.78 -21.37 -1.52
N GLN A 164 4.43 -22.51 -0.91
CA GLN A 164 3.28 -22.57 -0.02
C GLN A 164 3.54 -21.66 1.19
N VAL A 165 2.51 -20.90 1.60
CA VAL A 165 2.57 -20.02 2.78
C VAL A 165 1.93 -20.75 3.96
N ARG A 166 2.61 -20.76 5.12
CA ARG A 166 2.10 -21.30 6.38
C ARG A 166 1.51 -20.19 7.24
N SER A 167 2.23 -19.09 7.35
CA SER A 167 1.79 -17.93 8.12
C SER A 167 2.46 -16.65 7.60
N VAL A 168 1.90 -15.50 8.00
CA VAL A 168 2.46 -14.17 7.76
C VAL A 168 2.59 -13.46 9.10
N THR A 169 3.74 -12.85 9.36
CA THR A 169 3.99 -12.07 10.57
C THR A 169 4.61 -10.71 10.22
N TYR A 170 4.46 -9.74 11.13
CA TYR A 170 4.97 -8.38 10.94
C TYR A 170 5.99 -8.08 12.04
N ALA A 171 7.24 -8.47 11.78
CA ALA A 171 8.34 -8.30 12.73
C ALA A 171 8.54 -6.80 13.04
N GLY A 172 8.66 -6.46 14.32
CA GLY A 172 8.83 -5.09 14.81
C GLY A 172 7.54 -4.29 14.98
N ALA A 173 6.39 -4.75 14.48
CA ALA A 173 5.15 -3.97 14.51
C ALA A 173 4.61 -3.71 15.93
N ASN A 174 4.85 -4.61 16.87
CA ASN A 174 4.40 -4.46 18.28
C ASN A 174 5.12 -3.30 18.98
N GLU A 175 6.38 -3.05 18.66
CA GLU A 175 7.21 -2.01 19.22
C GLU A 175 7.10 -0.69 18.45
N ALA A 176 6.71 -0.77 17.17
CA ALA A 176 6.63 0.38 16.27
C ALA A 176 5.56 1.39 16.71
N ARG A 177 5.86 2.67 16.49
CA ARG A 177 4.96 3.78 16.77
C ARG A 177 4.67 4.56 15.48
N ALA A 178 3.42 4.93 15.29
CA ALA A 178 3.06 5.83 14.22
C ALA A 178 3.50 7.26 14.53
N SER A 179 3.95 7.99 13.51
CA SER A 179 4.28 9.40 13.69
C SER A 179 3.03 10.23 14.04
N ALA A 180 3.18 11.35 14.74
CA ALA A 180 2.07 12.26 15.00
C ALA A 180 1.38 12.73 13.70
N ALA A 181 2.12 12.82 12.61
CA ALA A 181 1.59 13.19 11.30
C ALA A 181 0.61 12.14 10.76
N VAL A 182 0.92 10.85 10.90
CA VAL A 182 0.02 9.73 10.53
C VAL A 182 -1.25 9.77 11.38
N LEU A 183 -1.10 9.85 12.71
CA LEU A 183 -2.23 9.84 13.63
C LEU A 183 -3.17 11.03 13.41
N ASN A 184 -2.62 12.23 13.21
CA ASN A 184 -3.42 13.43 12.92
C ASN A 184 -4.11 13.33 11.56
N SER A 185 -3.43 12.77 10.54
CA SER A 185 -4.05 12.55 9.24
C SER A 185 -5.30 11.68 9.35
N ILE A 186 -5.26 10.59 10.11
CA ILE A 186 -6.42 9.70 10.30
C ILE A 186 -7.52 10.40 11.09
N ARG A 187 -7.19 11.06 12.22
CA ARG A 187 -8.17 11.66 13.13
C ARG A 187 -8.88 12.90 12.57
N GLU A 188 -8.20 13.68 11.75
CA GLU A 188 -8.68 14.94 11.20
C GLU A 188 -9.19 14.81 9.75
N SER A 189 -9.25 13.59 9.22
CA SER A 189 -9.71 13.31 7.86
C SER A 189 -11.19 13.61 7.67
N LYS A 190 -11.58 14.01 6.46
CA LYS A 190 -12.98 14.01 6.01
C LYS A 190 -13.48 12.59 5.80
N LEU A 191 -12.66 11.79 5.16
CA LEU A 191 -12.90 10.41 4.79
C LEU A 191 -11.57 9.65 4.86
N VAL A 192 -11.58 8.48 5.48
CA VAL A 192 -10.44 7.55 5.45
C VAL A 192 -10.75 6.47 4.43
N ILE A 193 -9.86 6.28 3.48
CA ILE A 193 -10.01 5.31 2.39
C ILE A 193 -8.94 4.23 2.54
N ILE A 194 -9.34 2.97 2.61
CA ILE A 194 -8.42 1.85 2.44
C ILE A 194 -8.42 1.51 0.94
N ALA A 195 -7.32 1.83 0.29
CA ALA A 195 -7.15 1.58 -1.14
C ALA A 195 -7.32 0.09 -1.50
N PRO A 196 -7.60 -0.27 -2.77
CA PRO A 196 -7.73 -1.67 -3.20
C PRO A 196 -6.37 -2.37 -3.20
N SER A 197 -5.89 -2.66 -2.02
CA SER A 197 -4.57 -3.21 -1.69
C SER A 197 -4.70 -4.55 -1.00
N ASN A 198 -3.65 -5.36 -1.07
CA ASN A 198 -3.61 -6.66 -0.38
C ASN A 198 -3.85 -6.47 1.12
N PRO A 199 -4.92 -7.05 1.71
CA PRO A 199 -5.25 -6.84 3.11
C PRO A 199 -4.19 -7.42 4.07
N ILE A 200 -3.39 -8.38 3.60
CA ILE A 200 -2.38 -9.04 4.43
C ILE A 200 -1.04 -8.32 4.33
N THR A 201 -0.50 -8.09 3.15
CA THR A 201 0.88 -7.57 3.01
C THR A 201 0.98 -6.08 2.77
N SER A 202 -0.07 -5.43 2.27
CA SER A 202 -0.04 -3.97 2.04
C SER A 202 -0.73 -3.18 3.15
N ILE A 203 -1.87 -3.65 3.65
CA ILE A 203 -2.62 -2.97 4.72
C ILE A 203 -2.29 -3.56 6.09
N GLY A 204 -2.14 -4.89 6.16
CA GLY A 204 -1.86 -5.63 7.40
C GLY A 204 -0.69 -5.08 8.22
N PRO A 205 0.49 -4.79 7.64
CA PRO A 205 1.62 -4.25 8.40
C PRO A 205 1.32 -2.91 9.06
N MET A 206 0.54 -2.04 8.40
CA MET A 206 0.10 -0.75 8.98
C MET A 206 -0.87 -0.98 10.14
N LEU A 207 -1.82 -1.93 9.99
CA LEU A 207 -2.79 -2.26 11.03
C LEU A 207 -2.18 -3.02 12.21
N ALA A 208 -1.04 -3.66 12.03
CA ALA A 208 -0.28 -4.30 13.10
C ALA A 208 0.42 -3.28 14.02
N ILE A 209 0.60 -2.05 13.57
CA ILE A 209 1.03 -0.92 14.40
C ILE A 209 -0.18 -0.46 15.21
N GLN A 210 -0.16 -0.74 16.53
CA GLN A 210 -1.32 -0.52 17.41
C GLN A 210 -1.88 0.90 17.34
N ASP A 211 -1.01 1.91 17.30
CA ASP A 211 -1.40 3.33 17.25
C ASP A 211 -2.23 3.66 15.99
N VAL A 212 -1.92 3.03 14.84
CA VAL A 212 -2.65 3.21 13.57
C VAL A 212 -4.05 2.61 13.70
N ARG A 213 -4.13 1.36 14.20
CA ARG A 213 -5.41 0.67 14.36
C ARG A 213 -6.32 1.39 15.37
N ASP A 214 -5.76 1.87 16.47
CA ASP A 214 -6.51 2.64 17.46
C ASP A 214 -6.96 4.00 16.92
N ALA A 215 -6.16 4.67 16.09
CA ALA A 215 -6.57 5.91 15.44
C ALA A 215 -7.74 5.68 14.47
N LEU A 216 -7.77 4.55 13.74
CA LEU A 216 -8.89 4.16 12.87
C LEU A 216 -10.15 3.87 13.68
N ARG A 217 -10.05 3.17 14.81
CA ARG A 217 -11.19 2.88 15.71
C ARG A 217 -11.78 4.15 16.34
N CYS A 218 -10.95 5.14 16.59
CA CYS A 218 -11.32 6.36 17.29
C CYS A 218 -11.63 7.54 16.37
N THR A 219 -11.39 7.41 15.08
CA THR A 219 -11.69 8.49 14.13
C THR A 219 -13.19 8.75 14.07
N ARG A 220 -13.55 10.00 13.78
CA ARG A 220 -14.93 10.40 13.46
C ARG A 220 -15.14 10.48 11.95
N ALA A 221 -14.09 10.29 11.16
CA ALA A 221 -14.21 10.19 9.73
C ALA A 221 -14.84 8.84 9.38
N GLU A 222 -15.64 8.80 8.35
CA GLU A 222 -16.09 7.55 7.77
C GLU A 222 -14.88 6.79 7.22
N VAL A 223 -14.84 5.47 7.43
CA VAL A 223 -13.77 4.60 6.93
C VAL A 223 -14.36 3.70 5.85
N VAL A 224 -13.87 3.88 4.63
CA VAL A 224 -14.33 3.14 3.45
C VAL A 224 -13.20 2.29 2.90
N ALA A 225 -13.43 0.98 2.72
CA ALA A 225 -12.48 0.10 2.06
C ALA A 225 -12.94 -0.26 0.65
N ILE A 226 -12.00 -0.33 -0.29
CA ILE A 226 -12.25 -0.85 -1.64
C ILE A 226 -11.72 -2.28 -1.69
N SER A 227 -12.57 -3.24 -2.07
CA SER A 227 -12.17 -4.64 -2.17
C SER A 227 -11.07 -4.83 -3.21
N PRO A 228 -9.96 -5.53 -2.89
CA PRO A 228 -8.97 -5.92 -3.88
C PRO A 228 -9.33 -7.24 -4.60
N LEU A 229 -10.50 -7.80 -4.30
CA LEU A 229 -10.98 -9.08 -4.82
C LEU A 229 -12.19 -8.87 -5.71
N ILE A 230 -12.37 -9.79 -6.65
CA ILE A 230 -13.62 -10.01 -7.39
C ILE A 230 -13.94 -11.49 -7.27
N GLY A 231 -15.11 -11.79 -6.72
CA GLY A 231 -15.46 -13.15 -6.33
C GLY A 231 -14.49 -13.72 -5.31
N HIS A 232 -13.91 -14.86 -5.66
CA HIS A 232 -12.92 -15.56 -4.83
C HIS A 232 -11.48 -15.41 -5.38
N ALA A 233 -11.23 -14.37 -6.16
CA ALA A 233 -9.94 -14.17 -6.80
C ALA A 233 -9.40 -12.76 -6.55
N ALA A 234 -8.09 -12.65 -6.33
CA ALA A 234 -7.41 -11.38 -6.29
C ALA A 234 -7.34 -10.77 -7.69
N ILE A 235 -7.57 -9.45 -7.80
CA ILE A 235 -7.40 -8.71 -9.06
C ILE A 235 -5.95 -8.81 -9.52
N SER A 236 -4.99 -8.85 -8.57
CA SER A 236 -3.56 -9.02 -8.86
C SER A 236 -2.81 -9.59 -7.66
N GLY A 237 -1.69 -10.28 -7.94
CA GLY A 237 -0.77 -10.77 -6.91
C GLY A 237 -1.31 -11.90 -6.02
N PRO A 238 -0.63 -12.20 -4.91
CA PRO A 238 -0.87 -13.38 -4.08
C PRO A 238 -1.91 -13.17 -2.97
N ALA A 239 -2.79 -12.14 -3.04
CA ALA A 239 -3.69 -11.82 -1.93
C ALA A 239 -4.54 -13.02 -1.49
N ALA A 240 -5.09 -13.79 -2.43
CA ALA A 240 -5.87 -14.99 -2.12
C ALA A 240 -5.07 -16.00 -1.28
N LYS A 241 -3.89 -16.40 -1.75
CA LYS A 241 -2.99 -17.33 -1.05
C LYS A 241 -2.63 -16.85 0.36
N LEU A 242 -2.38 -15.55 0.52
CA LEU A 242 -2.00 -14.96 1.80
C LEU A 242 -3.18 -14.86 2.77
N MET A 243 -4.38 -14.54 2.27
CA MET A 243 -5.60 -14.55 3.07
C MET A 243 -5.90 -15.94 3.61
N GLU A 244 -5.84 -16.98 2.77
CA GLU A 244 -6.01 -18.38 3.20
C GLU A 244 -5.01 -18.77 4.28
N ALA A 245 -3.72 -18.46 4.09
CA ALA A 245 -2.67 -18.76 5.07
C ALA A 245 -2.88 -18.06 6.42
N CYS A 246 -3.56 -16.90 6.42
CA CYS A 246 -3.94 -16.16 7.63
C CYS A 246 -5.33 -16.54 8.18
N GLY A 247 -6.00 -17.56 7.63
CA GLY A 247 -7.32 -18.03 8.10
C GLY A 247 -8.47 -17.11 7.71
N TYR A 248 -8.31 -16.29 6.68
CA TYR A 248 -9.38 -15.50 6.11
C TYR A 248 -9.96 -16.19 4.87
N GLU A 249 -11.26 -16.07 4.70
CA GLU A 249 -11.93 -16.47 3.46
C GLU A 249 -11.46 -15.58 2.30
N VAL A 250 -11.24 -16.19 1.14
CA VAL A 250 -10.94 -15.44 -0.09
C VAL A 250 -12.27 -14.94 -0.67
N SER A 251 -12.77 -13.86 -0.12
CA SER A 251 -14.04 -13.26 -0.51
C SER A 251 -14.10 -11.80 -0.04
N PRO A 252 -15.05 -10.99 -0.55
CA PRO A 252 -15.33 -9.66 -0.01
C PRO A 252 -15.65 -9.67 1.49
N ALA A 253 -16.32 -10.72 1.99
CA ALA A 253 -16.59 -10.89 3.42
C ALA A 253 -15.31 -11.12 4.22
N GLY A 254 -14.35 -11.88 3.68
CA GLY A 254 -13.04 -12.06 4.30
C GLY A 254 -12.23 -10.76 4.34
N VAL A 255 -12.32 -9.92 3.32
CA VAL A 255 -11.72 -8.57 3.32
C VAL A 255 -12.37 -7.69 4.40
N ALA A 256 -13.69 -7.63 4.46
CA ALA A 256 -14.42 -6.90 5.50
C ALA A 256 -14.01 -7.38 6.90
N ARG A 257 -13.81 -8.70 7.09
CA ARG A 257 -13.34 -9.27 8.35
C ARG A 257 -11.96 -8.77 8.79
N CYS A 258 -11.06 -8.45 7.85
CA CYS A 258 -9.76 -7.88 8.19
C CYS A 258 -9.86 -6.51 8.87
N TYR A 259 -10.97 -5.78 8.62
CA TYR A 259 -11.17 -4.38 9.01
C TYR A 259 -12.41 -4.16 9.91
N HIS A 260 -13.09 -5.22 10.32
CA HIS A 260 -14.42 -5.20 10.92
C HIS A 260 -14.57 -4.33 12.18
N ASP A 261 -13.49 -4.03 12.85
CA ASP A 261 -13.47 -3.28 14.12
C ASP A 261 -13.39 -1.75 13.95
N PHE A 262 -13.29 -1.27 12.70
CA PHE A 262 -13.23 0.16 12.41
C PHE A 262 -13.83 0.55 11.04
N LEU A 263 -14.29 -0.43 10.25
CA LEU A 263 -14.79 -0.21 8.89
C LEU A 263 -16.27 0.22 8.95
N ASP A 264 -16.61 1.32 8.24
CA ASP A 264 -18.00 1.77 8.09
C ASP A 264 -18.61 1.30 6.77
N ASN A 265 -17.85 1.34 5.67
CA ASN A 265 -18.33 0.90 4.35
C ASN A 265 -17.28 0.07 3.61
N ILE A 266 -17.75 -0.90 2.82
CA ILE A 266 -16.93 -1.63 1.84
C ILE A 266 -17.49 -1.47 0.45
N VAL A 267 -16.63 -1.16 -0.52
CA VAL A 267 -16.96 -1.05 -1.94
C VAL A 267 -16.60 -2.36 -2.63
N LEU A 268 -17.59 -3.01 -3.22
CA LEU A 268 -17.46 -4.26 -3.97
C LEU A 268 -17.63 -4.03 -5.45
N ASP A 269 -17.11 -4.96 -6.23
CA ASP A 269 -17.36 -4.99 -7.66
C ASP A 269 -18.82 -5.30 -7.99
N THR A 270 -19.31 -4.79 -9.12
CA THR A 270 -20.66 -5.09 -9.64
C THR A 270 -20.91 -6.59 -9.82
N ARG A 271 -19.85 -7.36 -10.13
CA ARG A 271 -19.89 -8.83 -10.27
C ARG A 271 -20.12 -9.54 -8.93
N ASP A 272 -19.83 -8.87 -7.83
CA ASP A 272 -19.98 -9.39 -6.46
C ASP A 272 -21.29 -8.94 -5.79
N ALA A 273 -22.21 -8.33 -6.51
CA ALA A 273 -23.49 -7.85 -5.96
C ALA A 273 -24.26 -8.94 -5.19
N ALA A 274 -24.22 -10.20 -5.68
CA ALA A 274 -24.84 -11.32 -5.00
C ALA A 274 -24.15 -11.72 -3.69
N LEU A 275 -22.87 -11.34 -3.51
CA LEU A 275 -22.09 -11.62 -2.30
C LEU A 275 -22.27 -10.56 -1.21
N ALA A 276 -22.94 -9.43 -1.49
CA ALA A 276 -23.16 -8.36 -0.52
C ALA A 276 -23.82 -8.87 0.78
N GLY A 277 -24.80 -9.78 0.67
CA GLY A 277 -25.47 -10.40 1.80
C GLY A 277 -24.61 -11.37 2.63
N SER A 278 -23.39 -11.70 2.19
CA SER A 278 -22.45 -12.52 2.96
C SER A 278 -21.67 -11.71 4.02
N ILE A 279 -21.66 -10.38 3.90
CA ILE A 279 -21.04 -9.48 4.87
C ILE A 279 -22.01 -9.30 6.03
N ARG A 280 -21.80 -10.07 7.11
CA ARG A 280 -22.72 -10.18 8.25
C ARG A 280 -22.35 -9.25 9.42
N TYR A 281 -21.81 -8.10 9.14
CA TYR A 281 -21.53 -7.07 10.16
C TYR A 281 -22.58 -5.98 10.02
N GLU A 282 -23.51 -5.89 10.99
CA GLU A 282 -24.64 -4.93 10.97
C GLU A 282 -24.20 -3.48 10.83
N THR A 283 -22.96 -3.19 11.22
CA THR A 283 -22.38 -1.82 11.18
C THR A 283 -21.68 -1.50 9.87
N ILE A 284 -21.45 -2.48 8.97
CA ILE A 284 -20.72 -2.25 7.72
C ILE A 284 -21.71 -2.11 6.57
N GLY A 285 -21.75 -0.91 5.98
CA GLY A 285 -22.45 -0.65 4.74
C GLY A 285 -21.75 -1.30 3.55
N VAL A 286 -22.53 -1.75 2.56
CA VAL A 286 -22.00 -2.33 1.32
C VAL A 286 -22.37 -1.43 0.16
N GLN A 287 -21.37 -0.98 -0.57
CA GLN A 287 -21.49 -0.17 -1.78
C GLN A 287 -21.06 -1.00 -2.99
N ILE A 288 -21.68 -0.80 -4.14
CA ILE A 288 -21.41 -1.61 -5.33
C ILE A 288 -21.13 -0.71 -6.52
N THR A 289 -19.96 -0.88 -7.14
CA THR A 289 -19.56 -0.19 -8.37
C THR A 289 -18.55 -1.04 -9.14
N ASP A 290 -18.16 -0.64 -10.35
CA ASP A 290 -17.01 -1.26 -11.04
C ASP A 290 -15.70 -0.77 -10.37
N ILE A 291 -14.97 -1.71 -9.78
CA ILE A 291 -13.70 -1.42 -9.08
C ILE A 291 -12.46 -1.63 -9.96
N LEU A 292 -12.62 -2.09 -11.20
CA LEU A 292 -11.48 -2.27 -12.10
C LEU A 292 -10.95 -0.92 -12.59
N MET A 293 -9.64 -0.80 -12.56
CA MET A 293 -8.91 0.38 -13.01
C MET A 293 -7.93 0.02 -14.14
N PRO A 294 -8.43 -0.29 -15.35
CA PRO A 294 -7.57 -0.54 -16.49
C PRO A 294 -6.83 0.71 -16.97
N ASP A 295 -7.42 1.88 -16.72
CA ASP A 295 -6.90 3.19 -17.09
C ASP A 295 -7.22 4.26 -16.05
N ASP A 296 -6.74 5.48 -16.27
CA ASP A 296 -6.90 6.61 -15.35
C ASP A 296 -8.35 7.09 -15.26
N GLU A 297 -9.12 6.96 -16.34
CA GLU A 297 -10.52 7.36 -16.35
C GLU A 297 -11.37 6.41 -15.48
N ALA A 298 -11.11 5.11 -15.51
CA ALA A 298 -11.75 4.15 -14.62
C ALA A 298 -11.35 4.39 -13.15
N ALA A 299 -10.08 4.71 -12.90
CA ALA A 299 -9.61 5.06 -11.57
C ALA A 299 -10.28 6.36 -11.06
N ARG A 300 -10.47 7.35 -11.92
CA ARG A 300 -11.19 8.59 -11.61
C ARG A 300 -12.65 8.32 -11.24
N ARG A 301 -13.37 7.53 -12.04
CA ARG A 301 -14.78 7.17 -11.75
C ARG A 301 -14.92 6.43 -10.42
N LEU A 302 -14.01 5.50 -10.11
CA LEU A 302 -14.00 4.81 -8.82
C LEU A 302 -13.76 5.81 -7.68
N ALA A 303 -12.82 6.73 -7.85
CA ALA A 303 -12.54 7.76 -6.84
C ALA A 303 -13.75 8.70 -6.62
N GLU A 304 -14.41 9.14 -7.69
CA GLU A 304 -15.65 9.94 -7.61
C GLU A 304 -16.74 9.22 -6.82
N PHE A 305 -16.93 7.93 -7.09
CA PHE A 305 -17.89 7.11 -6.38
C PHE A 305 -17.58 7.05 -4.88
N VAL A 306 -16.31 6.76 -4.53
CA VAL A 306 -15.86 6.63 -3.13
C VAL A 306 -15.96 7.95 -2.36
N ILE A 307 -15.67 9.08 -3.01
CA ILE A 307 -15.78 10.42 -2.39
C ILE A 307 -17.27 10.82 -2.16
N GLY A 308 -18.18 10.24 -2.91
CA GLY A 308 -19.63 10.50 -2.82
C GLY A 308 -20.37 9.64 -1.79
N ILE A 309 -19.68 8.68 -1.14
CA ILE A 309 -20.23 7.87 -0.04
C ILE A 309 -20.36 8.75 1.19
#